data_8f64f1babe06e99ca619b389d266e60c
#
_entry.id   8f64f1babe06e99ca619b389d266e60c
#
_cell.length_a   1.000
_cell.length_b   1.000
_cell.length_c   1.000
_cell.angle_alpha   90.00
_cell.angle_beta   90.00
_cell.angle_gamma   90.00
#
_symmetry.space_group_name_H-M   'P 1'
#
loop_
_entity.id
_entity.type
_entity.pdbx_description
1 polymer ?
#
loop_
_entity_poly.entity_id
_entity_poly.type
_entity_poly.pdbx_seq_one_letter_code
_entity_poly.pdbx_strand_id
1 'polypeptide(L)'
;SSYEMESLEHSIDIFEGKKEGFVYSRYGNPTVQALEEKIALLEKGSLKKDVKAIMTSSGMSAISTLMIELLNSGDVLVTPDGLYGGSTELLVSISKKIGFTLLYADLNDTDALNELQLKSKITAVYFETPGNPLLNCVDIKKLASFCKKNKIITVCDNTISTPYLQQPLSLGVDYVIYSTTKYLAGHGNSIAGCIVSTHTSKMNGDILKNMRLLGTNCSPFEAWLTYIGLKTLHLRMERQCSNANALAEFLSQHPKVKRVNHTSLSDHPFHKLAIDQMSNHAPLMSFEVKGGLKGAKKFMNALQLITHAPTLGDLDTLILHPDSSSHRNIPIHKRKEIGITPGLVRMSTGIENLNDLKADILQALDK
;
A
#
# COMPACT_ATOMS: atom_id res chain seq x y z
N SER A 1 27.07 -10.61 -7.82
CA SER A 1 26.51 -9.39 -8.45
C SER A 1 26.60 -9.42 -9.99
N SER A 2 27.59 -10.06 -10.56
CA SER A 2 27.81 -10.20 -12.01
C SER A 2 27.63 -11.64 -12.44
N TYR A 3 27.41 -11.86 -13.71
CA TYR A 3 27.24 -13.17 -14.32
C TYR A 3 28.36 -13.40 -15.33
N GLU A 4 28.81 -14.65 -15.42
CA GLU A 4 29.84 -15.06 -16.38
C GLU A 4 29.26 -15.05 -17.80
N MET A 5 30.07 -14.59 -18.77
CA MET A 5 29.73 -14.56 -20.18
C MET A 5 30.54 -15.63 -20.91
N GLU A 6 29.91 -16.34 -21.84
CA GLU A 6 30.56 -17.41 -22.63
C GLU A 6 31.59 -16.86 -23.61
N SER A 7 31.32 -15.65 -24.17
CA SER A 7 32.17 -14.94 -25.12
C SER A 7 31.83 -13.45 -25.16
N LEU A 8 32.63 -12.66 -25.88
CA LEU A 8 32.35 -11.26 -26.14
C LEU A 8 31.08 -11.09 -26.97
N GLU A 9 30.85 -11.92 -27.96
CA GLU A 9 29.64 -11.93 -28.79
C GLU A 9 28.40 -12.21 -27.96
N HIS A 10 28.47 -13.20 -27.03
CA HIS A 10 27.39 -13.49 -26.09
C HIS A 10 27.06 -12.26 -25.23
N SER A 11 28.08 -11.60 -24.73
CA SER A 11 27.91 -10.36 -23.96
C SER A 11 27.21 -9.26 -24.75
N ILE A 12 27.67 -9.02 -26.01
CA ILE A 12 27.08 -8.04 -26.90
C ILE A 12 25.60 -8.36 -27.17
N ASP A 13 25.30 -9.60 -27.51
CA ASP A 13 23.94 -10.05 -27.81
C ASP A 13 22.97 -9.81 -26.64
N ILE A 14 23.42 -10.03 -25.39
CA ILE A 14 22.60 -9.75 -24.20
C ILE A 14 22.42 -8.25 -23.99
N PHE A 15 23.49 -7.45 -24.10
CA PHE A 15 23.39 -5.98 -23.95
C PHE A 15 22.51 -5.33 -25.00
N GLU A 16 22.50 -5.85 -26.23
CA GLU A 16 21.66 -5.40 -27.33
C GLU A 16 20.23 -5.98 -27.27
N GLY A 17 19.93 -6.87 -26.32
CA GLY A 17 18.63 -7.52 -26.18
C GLY A 17 18.31 -8.56 -27.26
N LYS A 18 19.32 -9.04 -28.01
CA LYS A 18 19.18 -10.09 -29.02
C LYS A 18 19.08 -11.48 -28.37
N LYS A 19 19.68 -11.64 -27.20
CA LYS A 19 19.56 -12.83 -26.34
C LYS A 19 19.05 -12.47 -24.96
N GLU A 20 18.26 -13.38 -24.38
CA GLU A 20 17.91 -13.32 -22.96
C GLU A 20 19.12 -13.69 -22.10
N GLY A 21 19.31 -12.97 -20.99
CA GLY A 21 20.40 -13.23 -20.07
C GLY A 21 20.52 -12.15 -18.99
N PHE A 22 21.45 -12.42 -18.06
CA PHE A 22 21.74 -11.51 -16.96
C PHE A 22 23.21 -11.09 -17.02
N VAL A 23 23.48 -9.82 -16.84
CA VAL A 23 24.84 -9.24 -16.86
C VAL A 23 25.29 -8.78 -15.49
N TYR A 24 24.39 -8.14 -14.75
CA TYR A 24 24.66 -7.56 -13.44
C TYR A 24 23.35 -7.43 -12.66
N SER A 25 23.35 -7.77 -11.36
CA SER A 25 22.11 -7.87 -10.56
C SER A 25 21.29 -6.58 -10.46
N ARG A 26 21.90 -5.40 -10.60
CA ARG A 26 21.16 -4.14 -10.65
C ARG A 26 20.35 -4.00 -11.96
N TYR A 27 20.80 -4.60 -13.06
CA TYR A 27 20.10 -4.61 -14.35
C TYR A 27 19.03 -5.70 -14.44
N GLY A 28 19.24 -6.82 -13.76
CA GLY A 28 18.34 -7.94 -13.70
C GLY A 28 18.94 -9.11 -12.91
N ASN A 29 18.09 -9.89 -12.27
CA ASN A 29 18.48 -11.05 -11.48
C ASN A 29 17.39 -12.13 -11.57
N PRO A 30 17.68 -13.41 -11.77
CA PRO A 30 16.67 -14.44 -11.96
C PRO A 30 15.74 -14.64 -10.77
N THR A 31 16.24 -14.48 -9.53
CA THR A 31 15.40 -14.58 -8.33
C THR A 31 14.42 -13.42 -8.24
N VAL A 32 14.86 -12.20 -8.59
CA VAL A 32 14.00 -11.01 -8.64
C VAL A 32 12.95 -11.17 -9.74
N GLN A 33 13.35 -11.61 -10.93
CA GLN A 33 12.45 -11.84 -12.06
C GLN A 33 11.36 -12.86 -11.72
N ALA A 34 11.71 -13.98 -11.07
CA ALA A 34 10.73 -14.98 -10.66
C ALA A 34 9.67 -14.41 -9.70
N LEU A 35 10.07 -13.48 -8.81
CA LEU A 35 9.12 -12.77 -7.95
C LEU A 35 8.25 -11.79 -8.75
N GLU A 36 8.84 -11.02 -9.67
CA GLU A 36 8.13 -10.09 -10.55
C GLU A 36 7.03 -10.81 -11.35
N GLU A 37 7.37 -11.94 -11.98
CA GLU A 37 6.42 -12.79 -12.70
C GLU A 37 5.28 -13.27 -11.79
N LYS A 38 5.60 -13.70 -10.57
CA LYS A 38 4.60 -14.18 -9.60
C LYS A 38 3.64 -13.07 -9.17
N ILE A 39 4.14 -11.87 -8.86
CA ILE A 39 3.30 -10.72 -8.47
C ILE A 39 2.45 -10.26 -9.66
N ALA A 40 3.03 -10.21 -10.87
CA ALA A 40 2.30 -9.88 -12.08
C ALA A 40 1.13 -10.84 -12.33
N LEU A 41 1.32 -12.15 -12.12
CA LEU A 41 0.27 -13.16 -12.23
C LEU A 41 -0.86 -12.98 -11.19
N LEU A 42 -0.49 -12.65 -9.94
CA LEU A 42 -1.47 -12.40 -8.88
C LEU A 42 -2.33 -11.18 -9.18
N GLU A 43 -1.72 -10.08 -9.67
CA GLU A 43 -2.44 -8.86 -10.02
C GLU A 43 -3.23 -9.01 -11.33
N LYS A 44 -2.73 -9.82 -12.27
CA LYS A 44 -3.39 -10.10 -13.55
C LYS A 44 -4.78 -10.70 -13.35
N GLY A 45 -4.92 -11.66 -12.42
CA GLY A 45 -6.18 -12.34 -12.21
C GLY A 45 -6.80 -12.83 -13.51
N SER A 46 -8.02 -12.35 -13.83
CA SER A 46 -8.76 -12.66 -15.05
C SER A 46 -8.48 -11.71 -16.24
N LEU A 47 -7.60 -10.73 -16.08
CA LEU A 47 -7.28 -9.79 -17.16
C LEU A 47 -6.68 -10.52 -18.37
N LYS A 48 -7.18 -10.18 -19.58
CA LYS A 48 -6.64 -10.69 -20.85
C LYS A 48 -5.38 -9.95 -21.32
N LYS A 49 -5.04 -8.83 -20.69
CA LYS A 49 -3.85 -8.04 -21.00
C LYS A 49 -2.63 -8.62 -20.30
N ASP A 50 -1.47 -8.41 -20.89
CA ASP A 50 -0.22 -8.71 -20.21
C ASP A 50 0.01 -7.71 -19.08
N VAL A 51 0.51 -8.24 -17.96
CA VAL A 51 0.85 -7.49 -16.77
C VAL A 51 2.33 -7.69 -16.49
N LYS A 52 3.02 -6.60 -16.17
CA LYS A 52 4.40 -6.61 -15.75
C LYS A 52 4.54 -6.04 -14.35
N ALA A 53 5.43 -6.63 -13.56
CA ALA A 53 5.87 -6.12 -12.29
C ALA A 53 7.36 -5.74 -12.36
N ILE A 54 7.77 -4.73 -11.59
CA ILE A 54 9.16 -4.34 -11.36
C ILE A 54 9.36 -4.24 -9.85
N MET A 55 10.28 -5.03 -9.34
CA MET A 55 10.63 -5.03 -7.91
C MET A 55 11.60 -3.90 -7.59
N THR A 56 11.35 -3.23 -6.47
CA THR A 56 12.16 -2.13 -5.95
C THR A 56 12.63 -2.40 -4.52
N SER A 57 13.59 -1.63 -4.01
CA SER A 57 14.21 -1.81 -2.69
C SER A 57 13.27 -1.52 -1.51
N SER A 58 12.14 -0.85 -1.75
CA SER A 58 11.11 -0.56 -0.74
C SER A 58 9.82 -0.06 -1.41
N GLY A 59 8.69 -0.02 -0.68
CA GLY A 59 7.49 0.65 -1.16
C GLY A 59 7.73 2.13 -1.49
N MET A 60 8.55 2.82 -0.68
CA MET A 60 8.91 4.22 -0.92
C MET A 60 9.72 4.39 -2.21
N SER A 61 10.62 3.46 -2.53
CA SER A 61 11.35 3.49 -3.80
C SER A 61 10.46 3.16 -5.00
N ALA A 62 9.43 2.33 -4.82
CA ALA A 62 8.41 2.13 -5.86
C ALA A 62 7.66 3.44 -6.17
N ILE A 63 7.20 4.15 -5.13
CA ILE A 63 6.52 5.45 -5.29
C ILE A 63 7.45 6.46 -5.95
N SER A 64 8.67 6.65 -5.42
CA SER A 64 9.59 7.67 -5.94
C SER A 64 10.01 7.39 -7.38
N THR A 65 10.35 6.15 -7.73
CA THR A 65 10.74 5.76 -9.09
C THR A 65 9.60 6.04 -10.08
N LEU A 66 8.37 5.67 -9.71
CA LEU A 66 7.21 5.88 -10.57
C LEU A 66 6.85 7.37 -10.70
N MET A 67 6.84 8.13 -9.60
CA MET A 67 6.52 9.57 -9.65
C MET A 67 7.54 10.37 -10.43
N ILE A 68 8.83 10.07 -10.31
CA ILE A 68 9.90 10.72 -11.09
C ILE A 68 9.73 10.44 -12.59
N GLU A 69 9.24 9.25 -12.96
CA GLU A 69 8.98 8.93 -14.37
C GLU A 69 7.72 9.61 -14.91
N LEU A 70 6.65 9.67 -14.11
CA LEU A 70 5.35 10.14 -14.57
C LEU A 70 5.19 11.66 -14.59
N LEU A 71 5.97 12.39 -13.75
CA LEU A 71 5.73 13.81 -13.48
C LEU A 71 6.93 14.67 -13.86
N ASN A 72 6.64 15.77 -14.54
CA ASN A 72 7.58 16.80 -14.94
C ASN A 72 7.25 18.14 -14.26
N SER A 73 8.11 19.12 -14.45
CA SER A 73 7.83 20.50 -14.02
C SER A 73 6.56 21.03 -14.70
N GLY A 74 5.66 21.59 -13.92
CA GLY A 74 4.38 22.12 -14.37
C GLY A 74 3.22 21.11 -14.37
N ASP A 75 3.49 19.82 -14.18
CA ASP A 75 2.44 18.80 -14.04
C ASP A 75 1.65 18.97 -12.73
N VAL A 76 0.48 18.35 -12.67
CA VAL A 76 -0.40 18.38 -11.49
C VAL A 76 -0.69 16.97 -11.02
N LEU A 77 -0.29 16.67 -9.78
CA LEU A 77 -0.65 15.45 -9.06
C LEU A 77 -1.75 15.74 -8.05
N VAL A 78 -2.84 14.97 -8.09
CA VAL A 78 -3.92 15.04 -7.10
C VAL A 78 -3.90 13.79 -6.23
N THR A 79 -4.10 13.98 -4.93
CA THR A 79 -4.14 12.91 -3.93
C THR A 79 -5.19 13.22 -2.86
N PRO A 80 -5.79 12.22 -2.19
CA PRO A 80 -6.64 12.49 -1.03
C PRO A 80 -5.81 12.93 0.16
N ASP A 81 -6.43 13.62 1.10
CA ASP A 81 -5.88 13.80 2.44
C ASP A 81 -5.79 12.44 3.17
N GLY A 82 -4.81 12.30 4.06
CA GLY A 82 -4.71 11.13 4.94
C GLY A 82 -4.02 9.91 4.33
N LEU A 83 -3.14 10.10 3.35
CA LEU A 83 -2.19 9.06 2.92
C LEU A 83 -1.25 8.64 4.06
N TYR A 84 -0.58 7.51 3.89
CA TYR A 84 0.55 7.14 4.74
C TYR A 84 1.52 8.32 4.87
N GLY A 85 1.95 8.62 6.12
CA GLY A 85 2.78 9.80 6.39
C GLY A 85 4.04 9.89 5.54
N GLY A 86 4.71 8.74 5.29
CA GLY A 86 5.88 8.69 4.42
C GLY A 86 5.57 9.03 2.96
N SER A 87 4.43 8.57 2.42
CA SER A 87 3.99 8.92 1.06
C SER A 87 3.73 10.42 0.94
N THR A 88 3.03 11.01 1.91
CA THR A 88 2.77 12.46 1.94
C THR A 88 4.08 13.26 1.97
N GLU A 89 5.00 12.90 2.86
CA GLU A 89 6.29 13.58 3.03
C GLU A 89 7.14 13.48 1.76
N LEU A 90 7.19 12.30 1.15
CA LEU A 90 7.87 12.09 -0.13
C LEU A 90 7.29 12.98 -1.23
N LEU A 91 5.97 12.92 -1.44
CA LEU A 91 5.30 13.68 -2.51
C LEU A 91 5.51 15.20 -2.35
N VAL A 92 5.41 15.71 -1.12
CA VAL A 92 5.72 17.14 -0.81
C VAL A 92 7.19 17.47 -1.08
N SER A 93 8.12 16.55 -0.77
CA SER A 93 9.55 16.78 -0.99
C SER A 93 9.91 16.80 -2.48
N ILE A 94 9.45 15.79 -3.23
CA ILE A 94 9.78 15.68 -4.66
C ILE A 94 9.03 16.71 -5.50
N SER A 95 7.82 17.14 -5.12
CA SER A 95 7.10 18.20 -5.84
C SER A 95 7.90 19.49 -5.92
N LYS A 96 8.54 19.87 -4.81
CA LYS A 96 9.41 21.06 -4.75
C LYS A 96 10.67 20.93 -5.59
N LYS A 97 11.21 19.70 -5.73
CA LYS A 97 12.45 19.45 -6.48
C LYS A 97 12.21 19.31 -7.99
N ILE A 98 11.15 18.63 -8.38
CA ILE A 98 10.79 18.39 -9.78
C ILE A 98 10.03 19.61 -10.34
N GLY A 99 9.22 20.30 -9.52
CA GLY A 99 8.43 21.46 -9.92
C GLY A 99 7.01 21.13 -10.36
N PHE A 100 6.48 19.97 -9.98
CA PHE A 100 5.05 19.68 -10.17
C PHE A 100 4.21 20.24 -9.01
N THR A 101 2.94 20.49 -9.26
CA THR A 101 1.98 20.94 -8.25
C THR A 101 1.31 19.75 -7.59
N LEU A 102 1.34 19.69 -6.25
CA LEU A 102 0.61 18.70 -5.46
C LEU A 102 -0.67 19.33 -4.91
N LEU A 103 -1.83 18.76 -5.27
CA LEU A 103 -3.14 19.17 -4.82
C LEU A 103 -3.84 18.06 -4.04
N TYR A 104 -4.71 18.46 -3.11
CA TYR A 104 -5.50 17.54 -2.30
C TYR A 104 -6.97 17.67 -2.65
N ALA A 105 -7.65 16.53 -2.86
CA ALA A 105 -9.09 16.48 -3.14
C ALA A 105 -9.70 15.15 -2.70
N ASP A 106 -11.00 15.13 -2.43
CA ASP A 106 -11.76 13.88 -2.30
C ASP A 106 -11.89 13.24 -3.69
N LEU A 107 -11.24 12.11 -3.89
CA LEU A 107 -11.26 11.38 -5.16
C LEU A 107 -12.60 10.67 -5.45
N ASN A 108 -13.52 10.62 -4.48
CA ASN A 108 -14.87 10.11 -4.67
C ASN A 108 -15.83 11.21 -5.16
N ASP A 109 -15.46 12.49 -5.02
CA ASP A 109 -16.22 13.65 -5.50
C ASP A 109 -15.82 13.99 -6.95
N THR A 110 -16.57 13.43 -7.90
CA THR A 110 -16.31 13.66 -9.34
C THR A 110 -16.60 15.08 -9.79
N ASP A 111 -17.46 15.83 -9.11
CA ASP A 111 -17.77 17.21 -9.47
C ASP A 111 -16.63 18.14 -9.06
N ALA A 112 -16.10 17.96 -7.84
CA ALA A 112 -14.88 18.63 -7.40
C ALA A 112 -13.69 18.31 -8.31
N LEU A 113 -13.54 17.04 -8.72
CA LEU A 113 -12.48 16.64 -9.67
C LEU A 113 -12.66 17.26 -11.06
N ASN A 114 -13.89 17.41 -11.56
CA ASN A 114 -14.16 18.09 -12.83
C ASN A 114 -13.78 19.57 -12.76
N GLU A 115 -14.15 20.25 -11.70
CA GLU A 115 -13.77 21.66 -11.50
C GLU A 115 -12.25 21.81 -11.41
N LEU A 116 -11.59 20.92 -10.69
CA LEU A 116 -10.14 20.93 -10.54
C LEU A 116 -9.43 20.66 -11.87
N GLN A 117 -9.95 19.72 -12.67
CA GLN A 117 -9.43 19.39 -14.01
C GLN A 117 -9.53 20.60 -14.97
N LEU A 118 -10.63 21.35 -14.91
CA LEU A 118 -10.80 22.55 -15.73
C LEU A 118 -9.82 23.68 -15.34
N LYS A 119 -9.51 23.81 -14.05
CA LYS A 119 -8.65 24.86 -13.51
C LYS A 119 -7.17 24.53 -13.65
N SER A 120 -6.79 23.26 -13.44
CA SER A 120 -5.40 22.86 -13.18
C SER A 120 -4.85 21.77 -14.10
N LYS A 121 -5.65 21.21 -15.01
CA LYS A 121 -5.27 20.13 -15.94
C LYS A 121 -4.49 19.02 -15.23
N ILE A 122 -5.19 18.18 -14.50
CA ILE A 122 -4.61 17.08 -13.71
C ILE A 122 -3.82 16.13 -14.62
N THR A 123 -2.56 15.84 -14.29
CA THR A 123 -1.70 14.86 -14.98
C THR A 123 -1.88 13.46 -14.43
N ALA A 124 -1.89 13.33 -13.09
CA ALA A 124 -2.03 12.03 -12.43
C ALA A 124 -2.79 12.15 -11.11
N VAL A 125 -3.36 11.02 -10.67
CA VAL A 125 -3.88 10.84 -9.32
C VAL A 125 -3.12 9.72 -8.62
N TYR A 126 -2.78 9.91 -7.33
CA TYR A 126 -2.20 8.88 -6.47
C TYR A 126 -3.07 8.68 -5.25
N PHE A 127 -3.38 7.44 -4.90
CA PHE A 127 -4.24 7.13 -3.76
C PHE A 127 -3.93 5.77 -3.14
N GLU A 128 -4.29 5.63 -1.88
CA GLU A 128 -4.27 4.39 -1.11
C GLU A 128 -5.72 3.95 -0.85
N THR A 129 -6.03 2.67 -1.04
CA THR A 129 -7.39 2.16 -0.76
C THR A 129 -7.37 0.67 -0.38
N PRO A 130 -7.82 0.31 0.87
CA PRO A 130 -8.20 1.20 1.97
C PRO A 130 -7.04 2.02 2.52
N GLY A 131 -7.31 3.24 2.97
CA GLY A 131 -6.30 4.15 3.53
C GLY A 131 -5.93 3.82 4.98
N ASN A 132 -4.68 4.02 5.35
CA ASN A 132 -4.16 3.86 6.72
C ASN A 132 -4.18 5.21 7.45
N PRO A 133 -4.81 5.37 8.64
CA PRO A 133 -5.32 4.30 9.52
C PRO A 133 -6.84 4.13 9.54
N LEU A 134 -7.62 4.95 8.83
CA LEU A 134 -9.07 5.02 9.00
C LEU A 134 -9.88 4.14 8.06
N LEU A 135 -9.20 3.47 7.13
CA LEU A 135 -9.80 2.58 6.14
C LEU A 135 -10.78 3.25 5.19
N ASN A 136 -10.59 4.55 4.94
CA ASN A 136 -11.31 5.24 3.89
C ASN A 136 -11.02 4.58 2.55
N CYS A 137 -12.06 4.39 1.72
CA CYS A 137 -11.92 3.76 0.42
C CYS A 137 -12.16 4.76 -0.70
N VAL A 138 -11.47 4.56 -1.81
CA VAL A 138 -11.71 5.26 -3.08
C VAL A 138 -12.47 4.29 -3.99
N ASP A 139 -13.55 4.76 -4.63
CA ASP A 139 -14.26 4.02 -5.68
C ASP A 139 -13.37 3.97 -6.92
N ILE A 140 -12.61 2.87 -7.03
CA ILE A 140 -11.61 2.68 -8.08
C ILE A 140 -12.26 2.73 -9.46
N LYS A 141 -13.40 2.06 -9.66
CA LYS A 141 -14.06 2.00 -10.98
C LYS A 141 -14.55 3.38 -11.43
N LYS A 142 -15.18 4.13 -10.52
CA LYS A 142 -15.67 5.47 -10.80
C LYS A 142 -14.52 6.42 -11.11
N LEU A 143 -13.47 6.41 -10.27
CA LEU A 143 -12.27 7.23 -10.47
C LEU A 143 -11.54 6.88 -11.77
N ALA A 144 -11.29 5.59 -12.03
CA ALA A 144 -10.60 5.14 -13.25
C ALA A 144 -11.36 5.52 -14.52
N SER A 145 -12.71 5.43 -14.49
CA SER A 145 -13.55 5.88 -15.60
C SER A 145 -13.43 7.38 -15.87
N PHE A 146 -13.49 8.19 -14.81
CA PHE A 146 -13.25 9.64 -14.89
C PHE A 146 -11.86 9.97 -15.44
N CYS A 147 -10.82 9.34 -14.87
CA CYS A 147 -9.45 9.57 -15.26
C CYS A 147 -9.18 9.19 -16.72
N LYS A 148 -9.69 8.05 -17.15
CA LYS A 148 -9.56 7.58 -18.55
C LYS A 148 -10.19 8.57 -19.53
N LYS A 149 -11.38 9.10 -19.24
CA LYS A 149 -12.05 10.11 -20.07
C LYS A 149 -11.24 11.40 -20.20
N ASN A 150 -10.55 11.79 -19.13
CA ASN A 150 -9.75 13.00 -19.06
C ASN A 150 -8.25 12.80 -19.35
N LYS A 151 -7.81 11.60 -19.70
CA LYS A 151 -6.41 11.22 -19.95
C LYS A 151 -5.50 11.47 -18.73
N ILE A 152 -6.03 11.26 -17.54
CA ILE A 152 -5.33 11.36 -16.25
C ILE A 152 -4.78 9.98 -15.90
N ILE A 153 -3.54 9.90 -15.48
CA ILE A 153 -2.88 8.66 -15.05
C ILE A 153 -3.33 8.30 -13.64
N THR A 154 -3.64 7.04 -13.41
CA THR A 154 -4.07 6.53 -12.09
C THR A 154 -2.99 5.66 -11.46
N VAL A 155 -2.65 5.97 -10.21
CA VAL A 155 -1.69 5.22 -9.40
C VAL A 155 -2.33 4.84 -8.07
N CYS A 156 -2.50 3.54 -7.84
CA CYS A 156 -3.10 2.99 -6.63
C CYS A 156 -2.06 2.26 -5.78
N ASP A 157 -1.87 2.66 -4.55
CA ASP A 157 -1.15 1.86 -3.56
C ASP A 157 -2.14 0.85 -2.94
N ASN A 158 -1.94 -0.43 -3.27
CA ASN A 158 -2.80 -1.54 -2.86
C ASN A 158 -2.15 -2.41 -1.77
N THR A 159 -1.20 -1.85 -1.03
CA THR A 159 -0.40 -2.57 -0.04
C THR A 159 -1.23 -3.29 1.01
N ILE A 160 -2.32 -2.67 1.50
CA ILE A 160 -3.16 -3.22 2.57
C ILE A 160 -4.03 -4.38 2.08
N SER A 161 -4.65 -4.22 0.91
CA SER A 161 -5.55 -5.24 0.36
C SER A 161 -4.80 -6.41 -0.28
N THR A 162 -3.61 -6.18 -0.80
CA THR A 162 -2.88 -7.15 -1.65
C THR A 162 -3.68 -7.56 -2.89
N PRO A 163 -3.09 -8.24 -3.88
CA PRO A 163 -3.86 -8.77 -5.02
C PRO A 163 -4.87 -9.85 -4.60
N TYR A 164 -4.76 -10.36 -3.37
CA TYR A 164 -5.68 -11.36 -2.84
C TYR A 164 -7.08 -10.80 -2.56
N LEU A 165 -7.16 -9.60 -1.99
CA LEU A 165 -8.44 -8.95 -1.69
C LEU A 165 -8.94 -8.04 -2.81
N GLN A 166 -8.04 -7.37 -3.52
CA GLN A 166 -8.37 -6.33 -4.49
C GLN A 166 -7.36 -6.31 -5.64
N GLN A 167 -7.84 -6.23 -6.87
CA GLN A 167 -7.02 -6.16 -8.09
C GLN A 167 -7.30 -4.86 -8.85
N PRO A 168 -6.63 -3.75 -8.51
CA PRO A 168 -6.92 -2.43 -9.09
C PRO A 168 -6.73 -2.35 -10.60
N LEU A 169 -5.81 -3.12 -11.21
CA LEU A 169 -5.68 -3.17 -12.67
C LEU A 169 -6.96 -3.67 -13.33
N SER A 170 -7.66 -4.64 -12.72
CA SER A 170 -8.94 -5.14 -13.24
C SER A 170 -10.07 -4.12 -13.13
N LEU A 171 -9.92 -3.15 -12.23
CA LEU A 171 -10.85 -2.04 -12.00
C LEU A 171 -10.52 -0.80 -12.85
N GLY A 172 -9.45 -0.85 -13.65
CA GLY A 172 -9.10 0.18 -14.63
C GLY A 172 -7.97 1.13 -14.24
N VAL A 173 -7.26 0.84 -13.15
CA VAL A 173 -6.06 1.60 -12.74
C VAL A 173 -4.90 1.35 -13.70
N ASP A 174 -4.06 2.36 -13.95
CA ASP A 174 -2.90 2.26 -14.83
C ASP A 174 -1.69 1.62 -14.14
N TYR A 175 -1.40 2.04 -12.90
CA TYR A 175 -0.26 1.56 -12.11
C TYR A 175 -0.69 1.19 -10.69
N VAL A 176 -0.21 0.06 -10.22
CA VAL A 176 -0.42 -0.40 -8.83
C VAL A 176 0.92 -0.46 -8.13
N ILE A 177 0.97 0.02 -6.90
CA ILE A 177 2.13 -0.02 -6.02
C ILE A 177 1.86 -0.96 -4.86
N TYR A 178 2.88 -1.70 -4.47
CA TYR A 178 2.91 -2.52 -3.26
C TYR A 178 4.18 -2.24 -2.46
N SER A 179 4.03 -1.98 -1.18
CA SER A 179 5.10 -2.27 -0.22
C SER A 179 5.07 -3.77 0.06
N THR A 180 5.89 -4.54 -0.65
CA THR A 180 5.92 -6.01 -0.45
C THR A 180 6.44 -6.39 0.93
N THR A 181 7.09 -5.46 1.63
CA THR A 181 7.46 -5.49 3.06
C THR A 181 6.31 -5.95 3.97
N LYS A 182 5.06 -5.63 3.57
CA LYS A 182 3.85 -5.84 4.39
C LYS A 182 3.26 -7.22 4.14
N TYR A 183 1.98 -7.32 3.92
CA TYR A 183 1.25 -8.59 3.77
C TYR A 183 1.79 -9.53 2.71
N LEU A 184 2.43 -9.04 1.63
CA LEU A 184 2.97 -9.90 0.59
C LEU A 184 4.12 -10.77 1.11
N ALA A 185 5.12 -10.20 1.78
CA ALA A 185 6.14 -10.98 2.50
C ALA A 185 5.56 -11.59 3.77
N GLY A 186 4.84 -10.80 4.57
CA GLY A 186 3.98 -11.21 5.67
C GLY A 186 4.69 -11.80 6.89
N HIS A 187 6.00 -11.65 7.04
CA HIS A 187 6.80 -12.25 8.12
C HIS A 187 7.68 -11.24 8.85
N GLY A 188 7.52 -9.94 8.60
CA GLY A 188 8.32 -8.89 9.25
C GLY A 188 9.82 -8.92 8.98
N ASN A 189 10.27 -9.69 7.99
CA ASN A 189 11.66 -10.03 7.75
C ASN A 189 12.22 -9.54 6.41
N SER A 190 11.45 -8.78 5.63
CA SER A 190 11.82 -8.29 4.30
C SER A 190 11.45 -6.82 4.10
N ILE A 191 12.28 -6.09 3.36
CA ILE A 191 11.99 -4.71 2.93
C ILE A 191 12.11 -4.65 1.42
N ALA A 192 10.97 -4.54 0.72
CA ALA A 192 10.92 -4.37 -0.73
C ALA A 192 9.63 -3.67 -1.17
N GLY A 193 9.58 -3.29 -2.44
CA GLY A 193 8.41 -2.71 -3.08
C GLY A 193 8.23 -3.25 -4.49
N CYS A 194 7.09 -2.93 -5.09
CA CYS A 194 6.78 -3.37 -6.44
C CYS A 194 5.89 -2.35 -7.15
N ILE A 195 6.16 -2.14 -8.44
CA ILE A 195 5.29 -1.41 -9.38
C ILE A 195 4.71 -2.43 -10.34
N VAL A 196 3.39 -2.42 -10.54
CA VAL A 196 2.68 -3.35 -11.43
C VAL A 196 1.82 -2.57 -12.42
N SER A 197 1.82 -2.96 -13.70
CA SER A 197 1.04 -2.28 -14.72
C SER A 197 0.77 -3.16 -15.95
N THR A 198 -0.28 -2.79 -16.68
CA THR A 198 -0.55 -3.29 -18.03
C THR A 198 0.18 -2.50 -19.14
N HIS A 199 0.82 -1.39 -18.81
CA HIS A 199 1.63 -0.58 -19.73
C HIS A 199 3.04 -1.19 -19.92
N THR A 200 3.11 -2.41 -20.43
CA THR A 200 4.33 -3.23 -20.49
C THR A 200 5.50 -2.57 -21.23
N SER A 201 5.25 -1.81 -22.28
CA SER A 201 6.30 -1.07 -22.99
C SER A 201 6.94 0.03 -22.13
N LYS A 202 6.15 0.82 -21.39
CA LYS A 202 6.68 1.80 -20.43
C LYS A 202 7.40 1.13 -19.27
N MET A 203 6.86 0.01 -18.78
CA MET A 203 7.50 -0.77 -17.71
C MET A 203 8.87 -1.29 -18.16
N ASN A 204 8.99 -1.83 -19.38
CA ASN A 204 10.26 -2.33 -19.93
C ASN A 204 11.24 -1.23 -20.37
N GLY A 205 10.72 -0.04 -20.67
CA GLY A 205 11.50 1.13 -21.12
C GLY A 205 11.89 2.04 -19.95
N ASP A 206 11.19 3.15 -19.85
CA ASP A 206 11.59 4.28 -19.00
C ASP A 206 11.56 3.93 -17.50
N ILE A 207 10.53 3.21 -17.01
CA ILE A 207 10.42 2.88 -15.58
C ILE A 207 11.55 1.94 -15.15
N LEU A 208 11.82 0.88 -15.92
CA LEU A 208 12.93 -0.04 -15.64
C LEU A 208 14.30 0.67 -15.75
N LYS A 209 14.46 1.56 -16.73
CA LYS A 209 15.66 2.38 -16.89
C LYS A 209 15.89 3.27 -15.68
N ASN A 210 14.86 3.98 -15.23
CA ASN A 210 14.93 4.85 -14.04
C ASN A 210 15.23 4.06 -12.78
N MET A 211 14.59 2.92 -12.57
CA MET A 211 14.90 2.02 -11.45
C MET A 211 16.38 1.63 -11.42
N ARG A 212 16.95 1.29 -12.58
CA ARG A 212 18.37 0.92 -12.73
C ARG A 212 19.32 2.09 -12.47
N LEU A 213 19.00 3.28 -12.99
CA LEU A 213 19.84 4.48 -12.86
C LEU A 213 19.81 5.05 -11.44
N LEU A 214 18.63 5.06 -10.80
CA LEU A 214 18.45 5.51 -9.42
C LEU A 214 18.99 4.48 -8.41
N GLY A 215 19.23 3.23 -8.83
CA GLY A 215 19.68 2.16 -7.96
C GLY A 215 18.61 1.72 -6.95
N THR A 216 17.34 1.90 -7.29
CA THR A 216 16.20 1.52 -6.45
C THR A 216 15.76 0.06 -6.63
N ASN A 217 16.60 -0.77 -7.22
CA ASN A 217 16.36 -2.19 -7.49
C ASN A 217 16.27 -3.02 -6.20
N CYS A 218 15.47 -4.08 -6.24
CA CYS A 218 15.35 -5.04 -5.16
C CYS A 218 16.60 -5.93 -5.03
N SER A 219 16.98 -6.26 -3.79
CA SER A 219 17.99 -7.29 -3.52
C SER A 219 17.42 -8.69 -3.83
N PRO A 220 18.21 -9.62 -4.40
CA PRO A 220 17.77 -11.01 -4.58
C PRO A 220 17.39 -11.71 -3.28
N PHE A 221 18.02 -11.37 -2.16
CA PHE A 221 17.68 -11.92 -0.85
C PHE A 221 16.28 -11.49 -0.39
N GLU A 222 15.96 -10.19 -0.51
CA GLU A 222 14.63 -9.67 -0.21
C GLU A 222 13.55 -10.26 -1.15
N ALA A 223 13.91 -10.43 -2.41
CA ALA A 223 13.03 -11.08 -3.39
C ALA A 223 12.75 -12.53 -3.01
N TRP A 224 13.76 -13.29 -2.57
CA TRP A 224 13.60 -14.65 -2.12
C TRP A 224 12.72 -14.75 -0.87
N LEU A 225 12.94 -13.92 0.14
CA LEU A 225 12.10 -13.86 1.35
C LEU A 225 10.63 -13.54 1.01
N THR A 226 10.41 -12.55 0.14
CA THR A 226 9.07 -12.20 -0.32
C THR A 226 8.42 -13.35 -1.10
N TYR A 227 9.18 -14.02 -1.97
CA TYR A 227 8.69 -15.17 -2.75
C TYR A 227 8.24 -16.34 -1.86
N ILE A 228 8.99 -16.62 -0.79
CA ILE A 228 8.61 -17.62 0.21
C ILE A 228 7.31 -17.18 0.92
N GLY A 229 7.22 -15.93 1.35
CA GLY A 229 6.03 -15.39 1.99
C GLY A 229 4.77 -15.48 1.13
N LEU A 230 4.89 -15.27 -0.18
CA LEU A 230 3.76 -15.38 -1.12
C LEU A 230 3.13 -16.78 -1.16
N LYS A 231 3.88 -17.85 -0.85
CA LYS A 231 3.35 -19.22 -0.86
C LYS A 231 2.21 -19.43 0.14
N THR A 232 2.17 -18.65 1.20
CA THR A 232 1.14 -18.71 2.26
C THR A 232 0.21 -17.51 2.26
N LEU A 233 0.29 -16.62 1.28
CA LEU A 233 -0.47 -15.36 1.26
C LEU A 233 -1.97 -15.60 1.50
N HIS A 234 -2.58 -16.50 0.75
CA HIS A 234 -4.02 -16.76 0.86
C HIS A 234 -4.42 -17.26 2.25
N LEU A 235 -3.68 -18.19 2.84
CA LEU A 235 -3.95 -18.71 4.20
C LEU A 235 -3.82 -17.62 5.25
N ARG A 236 -2.79 -16.79 5.14
CA ARG A 236 -2.55 -15.67 6.06
C ARG A 236 -3.65 -14.62 5.95
N MET A 237 -3.96 -14.19 4.73
CA MET A 237 -5.00 -13.18 4.49
C MET A 237 -6.38 -13.66 4.97
N GLU A 238 -6.76 -14.91 4.70
CA GLU A 238 -8.02 -15.47 5.22
C GLU A 238 -8.09 -15.40 6.75
N ARG A 239 -7.03 -15.85 7.43
CA ARG A 239 -7.00 -15.87 8.90
C ARG A 239 -6.95 -14.45 9.47
N GLN A 240 -6.10 -13.58 8.92
CA GLN A 240 -5.96 -12.19 9.37
C GLN A 240 -7.26 -11.41 9.18
N CYS A 241 -7.92 -11.53 8.02
CA CYS A 241 -9.21 -10.88 7.77
C CYS A 241 -10.32 -11.42 8.69
N SER A 242 -10.37 -12.73 8.89
CA SER A 242 -11.33 -13.34 9.81
C SER A 242 -11.17 -12.84 11.25
N ASN A 243 -9.92 -12.80 11.74
CA ASN A 243 -9.61 -12.25 13.06
C ASN A 243 -9.96 -10.75 13.12
N ALA A 244 -9.64 -9.96 12.10
CA ALA A 244 -9.93 -8.54 12.06
C ALA A 244 -11.44 -8.25 12.11
N ASN A 245 -12.24 -8.95 11.31
CA ASN A 245 -13.69 -8.82 11.30
C ASN A 245 -14.28 -9.10 12.68
N ALA A 246 -13.88 -10.23 13.32
CA ALA A 246 -14.36 -10.63 14.62
C ALA A 246 -13.91 -9.69 15.76
N LEU A 247 -12.71 -9.12 15.66
CA LEU A 247 -12.21 -8.13 16.63
C LEU A 247 -12.85 -6.77 16.44
N ALA A 248 -13.16 -6.35 15.19
CA ALA A 248 -13.87 -5.11 14.93
C ALA A 248 -15.28 -5.13 15.55
N GLU A 249 -16.01 -6.22 15.35
CA GLU A 249 -17.33 -6.42 15.98
C GLU A 249 -17.22 -6.42 17.50
N PHE A 250 -16.28 -7.19 18.05
CA PHE A 250 -16.05 -7.27 19.50
C PHE A 250 -15.73 -5.91 20.13
N LEU A 251 -14.83 -5.14 19.50
CA LEU A 251 -14.43 -3.80 19.97
C LEU A 251 -15.56 -2.78 19.82
N SER A 252 -16.40 -2.87 18.79
CA SER A 252 -17.51 -1.94 18.57
C SER A 252 -18.56 -1.97 19.67
N GLN A 253 -18.69 -3.11 20.37
CA GLN A 253 -19.63 -3.32 21.47
C GLN A 253 -19.01 -2.99 22.86
N HIS A 254 -17.70 -2.70 22.92
CA HIS A 254 -17.03 -2.53 24.21
C HIS A 254 -17.20 -1.11 24.78
N PRO A 255 -17.65 -0.96 26.07
CA PRO A 255 -17.99 0.35 26.66
C PRO A 255 -16.81 1.33 26.77
N LYS A 256 -15.55 0.86 26.81
CA LYS A 256 -14.34 1.69 26.84
C LYS A 256 -13.81 2.09 25.44
N VAL A 257 -14.43 1.57 24.37
CA VAL A 257 -14.17 1.98 22.99
C VAL A 257 -15.24 2.98 22.56
N LYS A 258 -14.81 4.05 21.88
CA LYS A 258 -15.71 5.12 21.42
C LYS A 258 -16.17 4.90 19.98
N ARG A 259 -15.26 4.40 19.13
CA ARG A 259 -15.49 4.15 17.71
C ARG A 259 -14.50 3.11 17.20
N VAL A 260 -14.93 2.31 16.26
CA VAL A 260 -14.07 1.39 15.48
C VAL A 260 -14.16 1.77 14.01
N ASN A 261 -13.04 1.93 13.36
CA ASN A 261 -12.96 2.12 11.91
C ASN A 261 -12.53 0.79 11.29
N HIS A 262 -13.49 0.06 10.77
CA HIS A 262 -13.26 -1.17 10.01
C HIS A 262 -14.41 -1.39 9.04
N THR A 263 -14.08 -1.67 7.78
CA THR A 263 -15.08 -1.74 6.70
C THR A 263 -16.06 -2.91 6.83
N SER A 264 -15.81 -3.89 7.71
CA SER A 264 -16.80 -4.95 8.00
C SER A 264 -18.02 -4.47 8.78
N LEU A 265 -17.90 -3.36 9.50
CA LEU A 265 -19.00 -2.80 10.28
C LEU A 265 -19.97 -2.05 9.34
N SER A 266 -21.27 -2.32 9.47
CA SER A 266 -22.29 -1.76 8.57
C SER A 266 -22.46 -0.25 8.69
N ASP A 267 -22.03 0.34 9.80
CA ASP A 267 -22.04 1.80 10.04
C ASP A 267 -20.77 2.50 9.51
N HIS A 268 -19.77 1.75 9.02
CA HIS A 268 -18.60 2.36 8.39
C HIS A 268 -18.99 3.01 7.05
N PRO A 269 -18.58 4.27 6.78
CA PRO A 269 -19.02 5.01 5.59
C PRO A 269 -18.74 4.29 4.26
N PHE A 270 -17.70 3.49 4.22
CA PHE A 270 -17.25 2.76 3.02
C PHE A 270 -17.59 1.26 3.05
N HIS A 271 -18.47 0.79 3.95
CA HIS A 271 -18.84 -0.62 4.05
C HIS A 271 -19.31 -1.22 2.72
N LYS A 272 -20.27 -0.58 2.06
CA LYS A 272 -20.82 -1.03 0.78
C LYS A 272 -19.75 -1.04 -0.31
N LEU A 273 -18.99 0.05 -0.44
CA LEU A 273 -17.93 0.16 -1.43
C LEU A 273 -16.85 -0.92 -1.24
N ALA A 274 -16.50 -1.23 0.02
CA ALA A 274 -15.55 -2.28 0.33
C ALA A 274 -16.04 -3.66 -0.13
N ILE A 275 -17.32 -3.99 0.08
CA ILE A 275 -17.95 -5.22 -0.40
C ILE A 275 -17.94 -5.29 -1.94
N ASP A 276 -18.20 -4.17 -2.61
CA ASP A 276 -18.32 -4.12 -4.08
C ASP A 276 -16.96 -4.29 -4.79
N GLN A 277 -15.85 -3.90 -4.16
CA GLN A 277 -14.55 -3.89 -4.83
C GLN A 277 -13.49 -4.83 -4.22
N MET A 278 -13.71 -5.37 -3.02
CA MET A 278 -12.80 -6.31 -2.35
C MET A 278 -13.50 -7.65 -2.11
N SER A 279 -12.73 -8.75 -2.13
CA SER A 279 -13.24 -10.09 -1.84
C SER A 279 -13.49 -10.33 -0.34
N ASN A 280 -12.90 -9.53 0.54
CA ASN A 280 -13.10 -9.49 1.99
C ASN A 280 -12.65 -8.12 2.53
N HIS A 281 -12.89 -7.86 3.81
CA HIS A 281 -12.42 -6.65 4.49
C HIS A 281 -10.95 -6.79 4.90
N ALA A 282 -10.21 -5.66 4.89
CA ALA A 282 -8.79 -5.65 5.13
C ALA A 282 -8.42 -6.05 6.57
N PRO A 283 -7.26 -6.71 6.80
CA PRO A 283 -6.83 -7.12 8.13
C PRO A 283 -6.18 -5.99 8.96
N LEU A 284 -6.58 -4.78 8.71
CA LEU A 284 -6.17 -3.56 9.40
C LEU A 284 -7.41 -2.88 9.97
N MET A 285 -7.31 -2.37 11.19
CA MET A 285 -8.36 -1.54 11.79
C MET A 285 -7.78 -0.41 12.61
N SER A 286 -8.59 0.57 12.93
CA SER A 286 -8.29 1.49 14.03
C SER A 286 -9.51 1.69 14.91
N PHE A 287 -9.27 2.02 16.17
CA PHE A 287 -10.33 2.28 17.13
C PHE A 287 -9.91 3.35 18.13
N GLU A 288 -10.88 4.07 18.64
CA GLU A 288 -10.66 5.16 19.60
C GLU A 288 -10.97 4.69 21.01
N VAL A 289 -9.94 4.64 21.88
CA VAL A 289 -10.08 4.31 23.28
C VAL A 289 -10.55 5.55 24.04
N LYS A 290 -11.54 5.38 24.93
CA LYS A 290 -12.02 6.47 25.82
C LYS A 290 -10.91 6.97 26.73
N GLY A 291 -10.91 8.27 27.03
CA GLY A 291 -9.86 8.90 27.85
C GLY A 291 -8.71 9.52 27.02
N GLY A 292 -8.84 9.56 25.69
CA GLY A 292 -7.87 10.21 24.80
C GLY A 292 -6.48 9.59 24.93
N LEU A 293 -5.42 10.40 24.85
CA LEU A 293 -4.02 9.93 24.91
C LEU A 293 -3.73 9.11 26.19
N LYS A 294 -4.30 9.50 27.33
CA LYS A 294 -4.07 8.77 28.61
C LYS A 294 -4.70 7.37 28.54
N GLY A 295 -5.92 7.27 27.98
CA GLY A 295 -6.60 5.99 27.77
C GLY A 295 -5.85 5.11 26.78
N ALA A 296 -5.45 5.63 25.64
CA ALA A 296 -4.66 4.91 24.63
C ALA A 296 -3.34 4.39 25.20
N LYS A 297 -2.57 5.22 25.93
CA LYS A 297 -1.33 4.79 26.61
C LYS A 297 -1.57 3.69 27.63
N LYS A 298 -2.59 3.82 28.46
CA LYS A 298 -2.91 2.83 29.49
C LYS A 298 -3.26 1.49 28.88
N PHE A 299 -4.12 1.50 27.86
CA PHE A 299 -4.50 0.31 27.09
C PHE A 299 -3.30 -0.34 26.42
N MET A 300 -2.57 0.40 25.59
CA MET A 300 -1.45 -0.14 24.83
C MET A 300 -0.35 -0.72 25.73
N ASN A 301 0.00 -0.03 26.83
CA ASN A 301 1.04 -0.50 27.77
C ASN A 301 0.60 -1.71 28.60
N ALA A 302 -0.67 -2.04 28.61
CA ALA A 302 -1.22 -3.18 29.36
C ALA A 302 -1.32 -4.47 28.53
N LEU A 303 -1.14 -4.37 27.21
CA LEU A 303 -1.13 -5.52 26.31
C LEU A 303 0.06 -6.46 26.62
N GLN A 304 -0.16 -7.76 26.49
CA GLN A 304 0.81 -8.81 26.81
C GLN A 304 1.15 -9.68 25.60
N LEU A 305 0.19 -9.94 24.72
CA LEU A 305 0.35 -10.70 23.49
C LEU A 305 0.57 -9.78 22.28
N ILE A 306 -0.26 -8.74 22.16
CA ILE A 306 -0.22 -7.82 21.01
C ILE A 306 1.00 -6.91 21.10
N THR A 307 1.81 -6.91 20.06
CA THR A 307 3.12 -6.27 20.03
C THR A 307 3.06 -4.80 19.56
N HIS A 308 3.76 -3.92 20.25
CA HIS A 308 3.99 -2.55 19.82
C HIS A 308 5.02 -2.50 18.69
N ALA A 309 4.59 -2.21 17.47
CA ALA A 309 5.52 -2.05 16.34
C ALA A 309 5.01 -1.05 15.30
N PRO A 310 5.89 -0.20 14.73
CA PRO A 310 5.52 0.81 13.74
C PRO A 310 5.41 0.23 12.31
N THR A 311 4.96 -1.01 12.19
CA THR A 311 4.72 -1.69 10.91
C THR A 311 3.33 -2.31 10.88
N LEU A 312 3.03 -3.08 9.83
CA LEU A 312 1.78 -3.80 9.64
C LEU A 312 1.99 -5.00 8.70
N GLY A 313 1.06 -5.94 8.70
CA GLY A 313 1.06 -7.03 7.72
C GLY A 313 1.95 -8.22 8.09
N ASP A 314 2.35 -8.33 9.36
CA ASP A 314 3.10 -9.45 9.90
C ASP A 314 2.16 -10.61 10.31
N LEU A 315 2.74 -11.75 10.70
CA LEU A 315 2.03 -12.87 11.32
C LEU A 315 1.47 -12.50 12.68
N ASP A 316 2.20 -11.66 13.42
CA ASP A 316 1.82 -11.19 14.74
C ASP A 316 0.86 -10.01 14.66
N THR A 317 -0.05 -9.92 15.61
CA THR A 317 -0.91 -8.75 15.78
C THR A 317 -0.08 -7.58 16.34
N LEU A 318 -0.07 -6.49 15.57
CA LEU A 318 0.73 -5.30 15.86
C LEU A 318 -0.15 -4.10 16.16
N ILE A 319 0.27 -3.29 17.15
CA ILE A 319 -0.44 -2.09 17.55
C ILE A 319 0.44 -0.84 17.45
N LEU A 320 -0.17 0.28 17.07
CA LEU A 320 0.49 1.56 16.89
C LEU A 320 -0.44 2.70 17.32
N HIS A 321 0.14 3.78 17.85
CA HIS A 321 -0.57 5.04 18.11
C HIS A 321 -0.30 6.04 16.98
N PRO A 322 -1.20 6.24 16.00
CA PRO A 322 -0.93 7.04 14.80
C PRO A 322 -0.57 8.49 15.10
N ASP A 323 -1.26 9.13 16.04
CA ASP A 323 -1.09 10.54 16.40
C ASP A 323 0.33 10.89 16.85
N SER A 324 1.01 9.98 17.58
CA SER A 324 2.38 10.19 18.06
C SER A 324 3.48 9.52 17.23
N SER A 325 3.13 8.81 16.17
CA SER A 325 4.09 8.05 15.36
C SER A 325 3.95 8.31 13.86
N SER A 326 3.20 7.48 13.15
CA SER A 326 3.15 7.51 11.67
C SER A 326 2.57 8.80 11.07
N HIS A 327 1.78 9.56 11.83
CA HIS A 327 1.14 10.81 11.38
C HIS A 327 1.59 12.03 12.19
N ARG A 328 2.65 11.90 13.01
CA ARG A 328 3.12 12.99 13.91
C ARG A 328 3.51 14.28 13.16
N ASN A 329 3.97 14.15 11.90
CA ASN A 329 4.41 15.30 11.08
C ASN A 329 3.24 16.07 10.46
N ILE A 330 2.02 15.54 10.51
CA ILE A 330 0.81 16.26 10.10
C ILE A 330 0.42 17.24 11.21
N PRO A 331 0.11 18.53 10.90
CA PRO A 331 -0.34 19.49 11.89
C PRO A 331 -1.54 18.99 12.71
N ILE A 332 -1.58 19.29 14.02
CA ILE A 332 -2.59 18.75 14.96
C ILE A 332 -4.02 19.04 14.51
N HIS A 333 -4.30 20.24 13.99
CA HIS A 333 -5.63 20.59 13.50
C HIS A 333 -6.04 19.70 12.32
N LYS A 334 -5.14 19.47 11.36
CA LYS A 334 -5.39 18.58 10.21
C LYS A 334 -5.58 17.13 10.63
N ARG A 335 -4.78 16.62 11.60
CA ARG A 335 -4.99 15.27 12.14
C ARG A 335 -6.39 15.09 12.70
N LYS A 336 -6.90 16.10 13.44
CA LYS A 336 -8.25 16.08 13.98
C LYS A 336 -9.32 16.11 12.88
N GLU A 337 -9.14 16.95 11.85
CA GLU A 337 -10.05 17.07 10.71
C GLU A 337 -10.18 15.73 9.96
N ILE A 338 -9.08 15.04 9.73
CA ILE A 338 -9.07 13.71 9.08
C ILE A 338 -9.40 12.55 10.03
N GLY A 339 -9.74 12.83 11.32
CA GLY A 339 -10.21 11.83 12.28
C GLY A 339 -9.13 11.12 13.08
N ILE A 340 -7.87 11.55 13.01
CA ILE A 340 -6.76 11.03 13.84
C ILE A 340 -6.76 11.78 15.16
N THR A 341 -7.35 11.15 16.18
CA THR A 341 -7.49 11.70 17.53
C THR A 341 -6.40 11.18 18.48
N PRO A 342 -6.14 11.85 19.61
CA PRO A 342 -5.20 11.37 20.61
C PRO A 342 -5.57 10.03 21.28
N GLY A 343 -6.81 9.56 21.13
CA GLY A 343 -7.26 8.26 21.62
C GLY A 343 -7.23 7.16 20.55
N LEU A 344 -6.87 7.49 19.32
CA LEU A 344 -6.89 6.54 18.21
C LEU A 344 -5.70 5.58 18.29
N VAL A 345 -6.01 4.29 18.15
CA VAL A 345 -5.04 3.20 18.09
C VAL A 345 -5.25 2.45 16.78
N ARG A 346 -4.20 2.10 16.06
CA ARG A 346 -4.25 1.25 14.87
C ARG A 346 -3.76 -0.15 15.20
N MET A 347 -4.50 -1.16 14.77
CA MET A 347 -4.14 -2.57 14.93
C MET A 347 -4.06 -3.25 13.56
N SER A 348 -2.94 -3.90 13.28
CA SER A 348 -2.74 -4.82 12.16
C SER A 348 -2.90 -6.23 12.71
N THR A 349 -3.93 -6.93 12.29
CA THR A 349 -4.31 -8.22 12.87
C THR A 349 -3.47 -9.34 12.30
N GLY A 350 -2.94 -10.17 13.17
CA GLY A 350 -2.16 -11.37 12.85
C GLY A 350 -3.00 -12.65 12.77
N ILE A 351 -2.30 -13.79 12.85
CA ILE A 351 -2.91 -15.13 12.67
C ILE A 351 -3.14 -15.87 13.99
N GLU A 352 -2.91 -15.25 15.12
CA GLU A 352 -3.04 -15.84 16.46
C GLU A 352 -4.45 -16.38 16.70
N ASN A 353 -4.61 -17.13 17.77
CA ASN A 353 -5.92 -17.57 18.21
C ASN A 353 -6.78 -16.35 18.59
N LEU A 354 -7.98 -16.27 18.02
CA LEU A 354 -8.91 -15.15 18.23
C LEU A 354 -9.27 -14.95 19.71
N ASN A 355 -9.41 -16.04 20.48
CA ASN A 355 -9.78 -15.94 21.90
C ASN A 355 -8.63 -15.37 22.73
N ASP A 356 -7.38 -15.68 22.38
CA ASP A 356 -6.21 -15.13 23.06
C ASP A 356 -6.09 -13.63 22.78
N LEU A 357 -6.32 -13.21 21.53
CA LEU A 357 -6.36 -11.78 21.15
C LEU A 357 -7.47 -11.04 21.91
N LYS A 358 -8.67 -11.62 22.00
CA LYS A 358 -9.78 -11.02 22.75
C LYS A 358 -9.46 -10.93 24.25
N ALA A 359 -8.84 -11.97 24.83
CA ALA A 359 -8.46 -11.97 26.24
C ALA A 359 -7.42 -10.89 26.54
N ASP A 360 -6.41 -10.73 25.67
CA ASP A 360 -5.38 -9.69 25.83
C ASP A 360 -5.99 -8.28 25.73
N ILE A 361 -6.87 -8.05 24.77
CA ILE A 361 -7.58 -6.77 24.60
C ILE A 361 -8.45 -6.46 25.82
N LEU A 362 -9.22 -7.44 26.33
CA LEU A 362 -10.09 -7.27 27.49
C LEU A 362 -9.30 -6.88 28.74
N GLN A 363 -8.29 -7.68 29.09
CA GLN A 363 -7.49 -7.41 30.29
C GLN A 363 -6.79 -6.04 30.18
N ALA A 364 -6.41 -5.59 28.98
CA ALA A 364 -5.79 -4.29 28.76
C ALA A 364 -6.78 -3.13 28.83
N LEU A 365 -8.01 -3.31 28.35
CA LEU A 365 -9.07 -2.32 28.47
C LEU A 365 -9.56 -2.22 29.94
N ASP A 366 -9.56 -3.31 30.72
CA ASP A 366 -10.07 -3.32 32.09
C ASP A 366 -9.12 -2.65 33.11
N LYS A 367 -7.86 -2.57 32.81
CA LYS A 367 -6.90 -1.79 33.61
C LYS A 367 -7.17 -0.30 33.51
#